data_f83c1b01d4f8583a0f3f944a961f0229
#
_entry.id   f83c1b01d4f8583a0f3f944a961f0229
#
_cell.length_a   1.000
_cell.length_b   1.000
_cell.length_c   1.000
_cell.angle_alpha   90.00
_cell.angle_beta   90.00
_cell.angle_gamma   90.00
#
_symmetry.space_group_name_H-M   'P 1'
#
loop_
_entity.id
_entity.type
_entity.pdbx_description
1 polymer ?
#
loop_
_entity_poly.entity_id
_entity_poly.type
_entity_poly.pdbx_seq_one_letter_code
_entity_poly.pdbx_strand_id
1 'polypeptide(L)'
;MLAGFTALCAASGAATAADVSLYTTREPQLIQPLLEEFTKDTGIKVNTVFVKDGLIERVKAEGEKSPADLLMTVDIGNLLDLVEAGITQPIESKVLNDTIPANLRGTNNQWYALSLRDRVAYVAKDLDVNALTYEAFADPKWKGKVCIRSGQHPYNTALIAAMIAHNGAEATEAWLRNVKNNLGRKASGGDRDVARDILGGICDVGIANAYYVGRMKNAEPGTDARKWGDAIKVVRPTFASEKSRGTHVNISGASVAKHAPNKENAVKLLEYLVSDKAQSLYANANYEYPIKEGIKLDPVVASFGPLVVDPLPLAEIAKHRKQASELVDKVGFNN
;
A
#
# COMPACT_ATOMS: atom_id res chain seq x y z
N MET A 1 66.36 2.37 40.74
CA MET A 1 65.35 3.16 39.98
C MET A 1 64.65 2.23 39.04
N LEU A 2 63.47 1.76 39.44
CA LEU A 2 62.61 0.98 38.56
C LEU A 2 61.50 1.94 38.02
N ALA A 3 61.50 2.16 36.71
CA ALA A 3 60.47 2.90 36.03
C ALA A 3 59.29 1.95 35.67
N GLY A 4 58.15 2.14 36.32
CA GLY A 4 56.94 1.40 35.98
C GLY A 4 56.27 2.03 34.76
N PHE A 5 56.11 1.25 33.69
CA PHE A 5 55.28 1.58 32.54
C PHE A 5 53.87 1.16 32.82
N THR A 6 52.96 2.14 33.03
CA THR A 6 51.52 1.92 33.12
C THR A 6 50.97 1.93 31.70
N ALA A 7 50.59 0.76 31.18
CA ALA A 7 49.87 0.66 29.91
C ALA A 7 48.38 1.09 30.11
N LEU A 8 48.01 2.19 29.52
CA LEU A 8 46.61 2.65 29.45
C LEU A 8 45.92 1.83 28.36
N CYS A 9 45.13 0.82 28.76
CA CYS A 9 44.20 0.14 27.86
C CYS A 9 43.04 1.08 27.57
N ALA A 10 43.06 1.71 26.40
CA ALA A 10 41.89 2.39 25.86
C ALA A 10 40.85 1.31 25.46
N ALA A 11 39.83 1.11 26.31
CA ALA A 11 38.65 0.36 25.95
C ALA A 11 37.87 1.18 24.91
N SER A 12 38.02 0.81 23.63
CA SER A 12 37.14 1.30 22.57
C SER A 12 35.73 0.73 22.83
N GLY A 13 34.91 1.48 23.58
CA GLY A 13 33.51 1.19 23.68
C GLY A 13 32.89 1.30 22.28
N ALA A 14 32.50 0.17 21.70
CA ALA A 14 31.67 0.20 20.51
C ALA A 14 30.38 0.97 20.88
N ALA A 15 30.23 2.17 20.35
CA ALA A 15 29.00 2.92 20.47
C ALA A 15 27.91 2.04 19.85
N THR A 16 26.97 1.55 20.66
CA THR A 16 25.79 0.87 20.16
C THR A 16 25.02 1.86 19.30
N ALA A 17 24.78 1.49 18.04
CA ALA A 17 23.98 2.32 17.14
C ALA A 17 22.62 2.59 17.80
N ALA A 18 22.21 3.86 17.82
CA ALA A 18 20.92 4.23 18.40
C ALA A 18 19.78 3.53 17.61
N ASP A 19 18.80 3.00 18.33
CA ASP A 19 17.65 2.30 17.75
C ASP A 19 16.80 3.27 16.92
N VAL A 20 16.03 2.74 15.94
CA VAL A 20 15.04 3.49 15.17
C VAL A 20 13.65 3.24 15.74
N SER A 21 12.88 4.29 15.99
CA SER A 21 11.46 4.20 16.35
C SER A 21 10.57 4.38 15.12
N LEU A 22 9.93 3.28 14.69
CA LEU A 22 9.00 3.24 13.56
C LEU A 22 7.55 3.31 14.06
N TYR A 23 6.84 4.41 13.74
CA TYR A 23 5.40 4.49 13.91
C TYR A 23 4.70 4.10 12.62
N THR A 24 3.77 3.14 12.68
CA THR A 24 3.17 2.60 11.46
C THR A 24 1.70 2.24 11.61
N THR A 25 0.93 2.47 10.54
CA THR A 25 -0.42 1.92 10.36
C THR A 25 -0.39 0.52 9.70
N ARG A 26 0.80 0.04 9.31
CA ARG A 26 0.98 -1.28 8.71
C ARG A 26 0.96 -2.35 9.79
N GLU A 27 0.20 -3.41 9.55
CA GLU A 27 0.14 -4.56 10.46
C GLU A 27 1.55 -5.14 10.70
N PRO A 28 1.92 -5.39 11.98
CA PRO A 28 3.29 -5.79 12.35
C PRO A 28 3.82 -7.00 11.57
N GLN A 29 3.01 -8.03 11.37
CA GLN A 29 3.41 -9.25 10.66
C GLN A 29 3.83 -9.01 9.20
N LEU A 30 3.47 -7.86 8.61
CA LEU A 30 3.80 -7.51 7.23
C LEU A 30 5.10 -6.72 7.08
N ILE A 31 5.59 -6.14 8.17
CA ILE A 31 6.80 -5.35 8.17
C ILE A 31 7.92 -5.98 9.00
N GLN A 32 7.57 -6.74 10.03
CA GLN A 32 8.51 -7.32 10.97
C GLN A 32 9.64 -8.13 10.30
N PRO A 33 9.39 -9.00 9.30
CA PRO A 33 10.47 -9.74 8.64
C PRO A 33 11.52 -8.84 7.98
N LEU A 34 11.09 -7.68 7.44
CA LEU A 34 12.01 -6.71 6.82
C LEU A 34 12.86 -6.01 7.88
N LEU A 35 12.27 -5.69 9.04
CA LEU A 35 12.96 -5.02 10.15
C LEU A 35 13.96 -5.95 10.84
N GLU A 36 13.64 -7.22 10.95
CA GLU A 36 14.55 -8.25 11.48
C GLU A 36 15.78 -8.42 10.59
N GLU A 37 15.59 -8.49 9.28
CA GLU A 37 16.71 -8.57 8.34
C GLU A 37 17.54 -7.27 8.33
N PHE A 38 16.91 -6.10 8.44
CA PHE A 38 17.62 -4.84 8.63
C PHE A 38 18.50 -4.87 9.88
N THR A 39 17.94 -5.28 11.01
CA THR A 39 18.66 -5.37 12.28
C THR A 39 19.83 -6.35 12.20
N LYS A 40 19.62 -7.49 11.57
CA LYS A 40 20.66 -8.50 11.35
C LYS A 40 21.82 -7.98 10.51
N ASP A 41 21.52 -7.23 9.44
CA ASP A 41 22.52 -6.75 8.50
C ASP A 41 23.26 -5.50 9.02
N THR A 42 22.62 -4.68 9.87
CA THR A 42 23.17 -3.37 10.30
C THR A 42 23.51 -3.27 11.78
N GLY A 43 22.99 -4.16 12.61
CA GLY A 43 23.05 -4.06 14.07
C GLY A 43 22.11 -3.00 14.67
N ILE A 44 21.38 -2.23 13.85
CA ILE A 44 20.43 -1.20 14.31
C ILE A 44 19.09 -1.87 14.59
N LYS A 45 18.58 -1.72 15.81
CA LYS A 45 17.27 -2.23 16.20
C LYS A 45 16.17 -1.28 15.73
N VAL A 46 14.99 -1.83 15.44
CA VAL A 46 13.80 -1.05 15.11
C VAL A 46 12.70 -1.33 16.13
N ASN A 47 12.33 -0.30 16.87
CA ASN A 47 11.22 -0.32 17.83
C ASN A 47 9.93 0.08 17.10
N THR A 48 9.04 -0.87 16.87
CA THR A 48 7.81 -0.64 16.09
C THR A 48 6.65 -0.30 17.01
N VAL A 49 5.97 0.79 16.70
CA VAL A 49 4.71 1.20 17.33
C VAL A 49 3.61 1.13 16.29
N PHE A 50 2.74 0.14 16.45
CA PHE A 50 1.55 0.02 15.60
C PHE A 50 0.47 0.99 16.08
N VAL A 51 0.05 1.90 15.17
CA VAL A 51 -1.00 2.88 15.42
C VAL A 51 -2.08 2.69 14.36
N LYS A 52 -3.12 1.96 14.69
CA LYS A 52 -4.20 1.67 13.75
C LYS A 52 -4.89 2.94 13.25
N ASP A 53 -5.21 3.83 14.17
CA ASP A 53 -5.89 5.10 13.92
C ASP A 53 -5.24 6.20 14.76
N GLY A 54 -5.28 7.46 14.31
CA GLY A 54 -4.79 8.61 15.08
C GLY A 54 -3.27 8.79 15.08
N LEU A 55 -2.56 8.32 14.05
CA LEU A 55 -1.10 8.47 13.95
C LEU A 55 -0.68 9.95 13.96
N ILE A 56 -1.39 10.82 13.24
CA ILE A 56 -1.10 12.25 13.16
C ILE A 56 -1.31 12.92 14.51
N GLU A 57 -2.44 12.65 15.14
CA GLU A 57 -2.83 13.20 16.45
C GLU A 57 -1.80 12.81 17.52
N ARG A 58 -1.35 11.57 17.49
CA ARG A 58 -0.34 11.05 18.39
C ARG A 58 0.99 11.82 18.24
N VAL A 59 1.54 11.87 17.02
CA VAL A 59 2.82 12.56 16.78
C VAL A 59 2.72 14.05 17.09
N LYS A 60 1.59 14.70 16.79
CA LYS A 60 1.34 16.11 17.19
C LYS A 60 1.28 16.31 18.70
N ALA A 61 0.63 15.39 19.42
CA ALA A 61 0.55 15.46 20.88
C ALA A 61 1.93 15.25 21.55
N GLU A 62 2.78 14.40 20.98
CA GLU A 62 4.15 14.19 21.44
C GLU A 62 5.06 15.40 21.11
N GLY A 63 4.75 16.14 20.02
CA GLY A 63 5.45 17.35 19.60
C GLY A 63 6.95 17.14 19.35
N GLU A 64 7.77 18.08 19.83
CA GLU A 64 9.24 18.02 19.69
C GLU A 64 9.90 16.89 20.48
N LYS A 65 9.16 16.31 21.44
CA LYS A 65 9.62 15.18 22.25
C LYS A 65 9.20 13.83 21.68
N SER A 66 8.57 13.82 20.50
CA SER A 66 8.19 12.55 19.85
C SER A 66 9.43 11.67 19.65
N PRO A 67 9.38 10.41 20.09
CA PRO A 67 10.46 9.47 19.83
C PRO A 67 10.41 8.90 18.40
N ALA A 68 9.41 9.25 17.60
CA ALA A 68 9.24 8.73 16.25
C ALA A 68 10.36 9.21 15.33
N ASP A 69 11.04 8.28 14.68
CA ASP A 69 12.05 8.55 13.66
C ASP A 69 11.47 8.40 12.26
N LEU A 70 10.66 7.36 12.05
CA LEU A 70 10.04 7.04 10.78
C LEU A 70 8.53 6.86 10.93
N LEU A 71 7.76 7.44 10.01
CA LEU A 71 6.31 7.34 9.92
C LEU A 71 5.97 6.56 8.66
N MET A 72 5.30 5.39 8.79
CA MET A 72 4.94 4.53 7.67
C MET A 72 3.42 4.34 7.58
N THR A 73 2.88 4.52 6.38
CA THR A 73 1.47 4.29 6.10
C THR A 73 1.25 3.34 4.93
N VAL A 74 0.04 2.81 4.79
CA VAL A 74 -0.35 1.87 3.74
C VAL A 74 -1.21 2.47 2.64
N ASP A 75 -1.30 3.79 2.56
CA ASP A 75 -2.11 4.54 1.61
C ASP A 75 -1.46 5.88 1.30
N ILE A 76 -1.42 6.26 0.01
CA ILE A 76 -0.82 7.53 -0.42
C ILE A 76 -1.48 8.73 0.26
N GLY A 77 -2.81 8.69 0.43
CA GLY A 77 -3.51 9.79 1.06
C GLY A 77 -3.11 9.98 2.51
N ASN A 78 -3.07 8.90 3.29
CA ASN A 78 -2.59 8.97 4.67
C ASN A 78 -1.13 9.45 4.74
N LEU A 79 -0.31 9.09 3.75
CA LEU A 79 1.09 9.56 3.68
C LEU A 79 1.17 11.06 3.40
N LEU A 80 0.32 11.57 2.50
CA LEU A 80 0.23 13.01 2.23
C LEU A 80 -0.34 13.79 3.43
N ASP A 81 -1.31 13.21 4.15
CA ASP A 81 -1.86 13.81 5.37
C ASP A 81 -0.76 14.03 6.44
N LEU A 82 0.27 13.15 6.53
CA LEU A 82 1.43 13.38 7.40
C LEU A 82 2.23 14.62 6.98
N VAL A 83 2.42 14.81 5.67
CA VAL A 83 3.14 15.97 5.10
C VAL A 83 2.35 17.25 5.34
N GLU A 84 1.05 17.26 5.04
CA GLU A 84 0.15 18.40 5.26
C GLU A 84 0.03 18.78 6.73
N ALA A 85 0.08 17.79 7.62
CA ALA A 85 0.08 17.98 9.05
C ALA A 85 1.37 18.62 9.58
N GLY A 86 2.42 18.76 8.73
CA GLY A 86 3.71 19.37 9.08
C GLY A 86 4.53 18.55 10.08
N ILE A 87 4.32 17.22 10.14
CA ILE A 87 5.01 16.30 11.07
C ILE A 87 6.11 15.47 10.39
N THR A 88 6.44 15.78 9.15
CA THR A 88 7.52 15.17 8.37
C THR A 88 8.61 16.19 8.04
N GLN A 89 9.77 15.72 7.61
CA GLN A 89 10.85 16.56 7.11
C GLN A 89 11.39 16.02 5.78
N PRO A 90 11.94 16.92 4.91
CA PRO A 90 12.63 16.48 3.71
C PRO A 90 13.96 15.81 4.08
N ILE A 91 14.36 14.83 3.26
CA ILE A 91 15.66 14.17 3.37
C ILE A 91 16.35 14.13 2.00
N GLU A 92 17.66 14.19 2.02
CA GLU A 92 18.51 13.99 0.85
C GLU A 92 19.09 12.58 0.89
N SER A 93 18.73 11.75 -0.09
CA SER A 93 19.30 10.43 -0.29
C SER A 93 19.41 10.12 -1.78
N LYS A 94 20.65 9.97 -2.23
CA LYS A 94 20.91 9.55 -3.62
C LYS A 94 20.34 8.15 -3.88
N VAL A 95 20.45 7.24 -2.91
CA VAL A 95 19.92 5.86 -3.03
C VAL A 95 18.43 5.87 -3.29
N LEU A 96 17.65 6.61 -2.49
CA LEU A 96 16.19 6.70 -2.66
C LEU A 96 15.82 7.38 -3.99
N ASN A 97 16.52 8.46 -4.34
CA ASN A 97 16.22 9.21 -5.55
C ASN A 97 16.55 8.45 -6.84
N ASP A 98 17.60 7.63 -6.83
CA ASP A 98 17.97 6.79 -7.97
C ASP A 98 17.11 5.53 -8.09
N THR A 99 16.59 5.01 -6.95
CA THR A 99 15.84 3.75 -6.92
C THR A 99 14.34 3.94 -7.12
N ILE A 100 13.76 5.02 -6.56
CA ILE A 100 12.32 5.23 -6.57
C ILE A 100 11.96 6.17 -7.72
N PRO A 101 11.09 5.75 -8.67
CA PRO A 101 10.59 6.60 -9.74
C PRO A 101 10.01 7.92 -9.23
N ALA A 102 10.18 9.01 -9.97
CA ALA A 102 9.78 10.35 -9.53
C ALA A 102 8.27 10.49 -9.22
N ASN A 103 7.41 9.73 -9.89
CA ASN A 103 5.97 9.70 -9.63
C ASN A 103 5.57 8.88 -8.38
N LEU A 104 6.54 8.18 -7.77
CA LEU A 104 6.36 7.35 -6.56
C LEU A 104 7.07 7.95 -5.34
N ARG A 105 7.44 9.21 -5.38
CA ARG A 105 8.04 9.95 -4.26
C ARG A 105 7.59 11.40 -4.24
N GLY A 106 7.70 12.05 -3.08
CA GLY A 106 7.38 13.46 -2.94
C GLY A 106 8.33 14.36 -3.72
N THR A 107 7.80 15.35 -4.41
CA THR A 107 8.62 16.33 -5.16
C THR A 107 9.55 17.15 -4.24
N ASN A 108 9.22 17.23 -2.95
CA ASN A 108 10.00 17.89 -1.90
C ASN A 108 10.77 16.89 -1.01
N ASN A 109 10.93 15.63 -1.44
CA ASN A 109 11.65 14.58 -0.71
C ASN A 109 11.12 14.32 0.71
N GLN A 110 9.83 14.51 0.95
CA GLN A 110 9.21 14.28 2.27
C GLN A 110 8.54 12.92 2.41
N TRP A 111 8.32 12.18 1.32
CA TRP A 111 7.77 10.84 1.34
C TRP A 111 8.30 9.98 0.21
N TYR A 112 8.33 8.67 0.43
CA TYR A 112 8.85 7.67 -0.50
C TYR A 112 7.96 6.43 -0.50
N ALA A 113 7.60 5.92 -1.70
CA ALA A 113 6.93 4.64 -1.84
C ALA A 113 7.90 3.50 -1.54
N LEU A 114 7.40 2.42 -0.95
CA LEU A 114 8.16 1.22 -0.59
C LEU A 114 7.63 -0.03 -1.28
N SER A 115 6.35 -0.07 -1.63
CA SER A 115 5.72 -1.14 -2.41
C SER A 115 4.47 -0.66 -3.11
N LEU A 116 4.04 -1.37 -4.16
CA LEU A 116 2.82 -1.10 -4.91
C LEU A 116 1.78 -2.20 -4.67
N ARG A 117 0.51 -1.80 -4.68
CA ARG A 117 -0.65 -2.68 -4.57
C ARG A 117 -1.66 -2.31 -5.64
N ASP A 118 -1.90 -3.20 -6.58
CA ASP A 118 -2.85 -2.99 -7.66
C ASP A 118 -4.29 -3.29 -7.21
N ARG A 119 -5.22 -2.48 -7.67
CA ARG A 119 -6.66 -2.64 -7.47
C ARG A 119 -7.25 -3.32 -8.69
N VAL A 120 -7.66 -4.58 -8.55
CA VAL A 120 -7.98 -5.47 -9.66
C VAL A 120 -9.44 -5.93 -9.62
N ALA A 121 -9.88 -6.57 -10.72
CA ALA A 121 -11.09 -7.36 -10.73
C ALA A 121 -10.78 -8.80 -10.26
N TYR A 122 -11.54 -9.27 -9.27
CA TYR A 122 -11.74 -10.69 -9.05
C TYR A 122 -12.87 -11.14 -9.95
N VAL A 123 -12.63 -12.15 -10.74
CA VAL A 123 -13.59 -12.70 -11.69
C VAL A 123 -13.77 -14.17 -11.37
N ALA A 124 -15.01 -14.66 -11.36
CA ALA A 124 -15.27 -16.09 -11.20
C ALA A 124 -14.43 -16.88 -12.21
N LYS A 125 -13.77 -17.94 -11.74
CA LYS A 125 -12.74 -18.69 -12.50
C LYS A 125 -13.20 -19.09 -13.91
N ASP A 126 -14.44 -19.56 -14.01
CA ASP A 126 -15.01 -20.13 -15.23
C ASP A 126 -15.71 -19.09 -16.12
N LEU A 127 -15.77 -17.82 -15.69
CA LEU A 127 -16.38 -16.75 -16.48
C LEU A 127 -15.41 -16.26 -17.56
N ASP A 128 -15.85 -16.20 -18.81
CA ASP A 128 -15.03 -15.70 -19.92
C ASP A 128 -14.95 -14.17 -19.93
N VAL A 129 -14.16 -13.64 -19.02
CA VAL A 129 -13.82 -12.22 -18.89
C VAL A 129 -12.32 -12.10 -18.72
N ASN A 130 -11.63 -11.60 -19.73
CA ASN A 130 -10.17 -11.51 -19.78
C ASN A 130 -9.66 -10.07 -19.83
N ALA A 131 -10.55 -9.08 -20.06
CA ALA A 131 -10.26 -7.66 -20.03
C ALA A 131 -11.45 -6.89 -19.47
N LEU A 132 -11.18 -5.85 -18.71
CA LEU A 132 -12.16 -4.93 -18.12
C LEU A 132 -11.59 -3.51 -18.06
N THR A 133 -12.47 -2.52 -18.05
CA THR A 133 -12.17 -1.19 -17.53
C THR A 133 -12.87 -0.99 -16.18
N TYR A 134 -12.42 -0.01 -15.38
CA TYR A 134 -13.14 0.32 -14.14
C TYR A 134 -14.56 0.82 -14.44
N GLU A 135 -14.72 1.53 -15.55
CA GLU A 135 -16.03 2.02 -16.02
C GLU A 135 -16.99 0.86 -16.33
N ALA A 136 -16.49 -0.26 -16.83
CA ALA A 136 -17.30 -1.42 -17.21
C ALA A 136 -18.05 -2.07 -16.04
N PHE A 137 -17.66 -1.82 -14.78
CA PHE A 137 -18.43 -2.30 -13.62
C PHE A 137 -19.81 -1.61 -13.49
N ALA A 138 -20.02 -0.48 -14.17
CA ALA A 138 -21.31 0.22 -14.24
C ALA A 138 -22.24 -0.33 -15.33
N ASP A 139 -21.79 -1.27 -16.19
CA ASP A 139 -22.59 -1.87 -17.24
C ASP A 139 -23.78 -2.67 -16.63
N PRO A 140 -25.02 -2.46 -17.09
CA PRO A 140 -26.19 -3.20 -16.61
C PRO A 140 -26.11 -4.72 -16.71
N LYS A 141 -25.26 -5.27 -17.56
CA LYS A 141 -25.01 -6.74 -17.63
C LYS A 141 -24.55 -7.33 -16.30
N TRP A 142 -23.96 -6.50 -15.43
CA TRP A 142 -23.49 -6.89 -14.10
C TRP A 142 -24.55 -6.75 -13.00
N LYS A 143 -25.83 -6.48 -13.34
CA LYS A 143 -26.87 -6.28 -12.33
C LYS A 143 -26.98 -7.46 -11.38
N GLY A 144 -26.78 -7.21 -10.06
CA GLY A 144 -26.80 -8.22 -9.01
C GLY A 144 -25.55 -9.13 -8.99
N LYS A 145 -24.47 -8.76 -9.68
CA LYS A 145 -23.30 -9.63 -9.90
C LYS A 145 -21.97 -9.04 -9.42
N VAL A 146 -21.98 -7.83 -8.87
CA VAL A 146 -20.76 -7.15 -8.39
C VAL A 146 -20.65 -7.25 -6.87
N CYS A 147 -19.51 -7.65 -6.34
CA CYS A 147 -19.15 -7.55 -4.93
C CYS A 147 -18.01 -6.58 -4.72
N ILE A 148 -18.12 -5.76 -3.70
CA ILE A 148 -17.09 -4.80 -3.30
C ILE A 148 -17.19 -4.52 -1.80
N ARG A 149 -16.08 -4.12 -1.18
CA ARG A 149 -16.07 -3.60 0.19
C ARG A 149 -16.62 -2.17 0.26
N SER A 150 -16.79 -1.62 1.46
CA SER A 150 -17.26 -0.25 1.67
C SER A 150 -16.57 0.77 0.76
N GLY A 151 -17.34 1.67 0.16
CA GLY A 151 -16.85 2.79 -0.64
C GLY A 151 -16.00 3.76 0.18
N GLN A 152 -16.25 3.87 1.50
CA GLN A 152 -15.47 4.71 2.43
C GLN A 152 -14.14 4.08 2.86
N HIS A 153 -13.88 2.81 2.50
CA HIS A 153 -12.58 2.24 2.80
C HIS A 153 -11.49 2.91 1.96
N PRO A 154 -10.30 3.23 2.53
CA PRO A 154 -9.22 3.96 1.85
C PRO A 154 -8.88 3.40 0.45
N TYR A 155 -8.91 2.07 0.26
CA TYR A 155 -8.62 1.47 -1.05
C TYR A 155 -9.67 1.83 -2.13
N ASN A 156 -10.94 1.92 -1.76
CA ASN A 156 -11.99 2.31 -2.69
C ASN A 156 -12.08 3.83 -2.84
N THR A 157 -11.86 4.59 -1.76
CA THR A 157 -11.78 6.05 -1.83
C THR A 157 -10.66 6.48 -2.77
N ALA A 158 -9.50 5.79 -2.74
CA ALA A 158 -8.39 6.05 -3.67
C ALA A 158 -8.76 5.72 -5.13
N LEU A 159 -9.44 4.59 -5.38
CA LEU A 159 -9.92 4.26 -6.73
C LEU A 159 -10.96 5.27 -7.22
N ILE A 160 -11.92 5.67 -6.38
CA ILE A 160 -12.93 6.67 -6.72
C ILE A 160 -12.28 8.02 -7.00
N ALA A 161 -11.24 8.40 -6.24
CA ALA A 161 -10.44 9.59 -6.50
C ALA A 161 -9.73 9.51 -7.86
N ALA A 162 -9.21 8.35 -8.25
CA ALA A 162 -8.64 8.13 -9.57
C ALA A 162 -9.72 8.24 -10.67
N MET A 163 -10.92 7.70 -10.46
CA MET A 163 -12.05 7.87 -11.38
C MET A 163 -12.41 9.35 -11.56
N ILE A 164 -12.40 10.16 -10.49
CA ILE A 164 -12.63 11.61 -10.57
C ILE A 164 -11.53 12.29 -11.40
N ALA A 165 -10.28 11.93 -11.16
CA ALA A 165 -9.15 12.51 -11.85
C ALA A 165 -9.15 12.20 -13.37
N HIS A 166 -9.64 11.01 -13.76
CA HIS A 166 -9.75 10.62 -15.17
C HIS A 166 -11.02 11.12 -15.85
N ASN A 167 -12.15 11.06 -15.18
CA ASN A 167 -13.48 11.20 -15.79
C ASN A 167 -14.27 12.43 -15.29
N GLY A 168 -13.79 13.09 -14.24
CA GLY A 168 -14.51 14.16 -13.55
C GLY A 168 -15.55 13.65 -12.53
N ALA A 169 -15.99 14.53 -11.65
CA ALA A 169 -16.87 14.20 -10.53
C ALA A 169 -18.27 13.72 -10.94
N GLU A 170 -18.86 14.38 -11.95
CA GLU A 170 -20.21 14.05 -12.42
C GLU A 170 -20.29 12.65 -13.04
N ALA A 171 -19.35 12.32 -13.92
CA ALA A 171 -19.27 10.99 -14.53
C ALA A 171 -18.95 9.91 -13.47
N THR A 172 -18.13 10.23 -12.48
CA THR A 172 -17.83 9.32 -11.36
C THR A 172 -19.02 9.10 -10.45
N GLU A 173 -19.85 10.12 -10.19
CA GLU A 173 -21.12 9.97 -9.45
C GLU A 173 -22.06 9.03 -10.18
N ALA A 174 -22.25 9.23 -11.49
CA ALA A 174 -23.08 8.35 -12.32
C ALA A 174 -22.54 6.90 -12.31
N TRP A 175 -21.24 6.74 -12.42
CA TRP A 175 -20.57 5.44 -12.30
C TRP A 175 -20.86 4.76 -10.95
N LEU A 176 -20.69 5.47 -9.83
CA LEU A 176 -20.98 4.96 -8.49
C LEU A 176 -22.42 4.49 -8.33
N ARG A 177 -23.39 5.27 -8.85
CA ARG A 177 -24.81 4.90 -8.83
C ARG A 177 -25.06 3.61 -9.60
N ASN A 178 -24.48 3.48 -10.78
CA ASN A 178 -24.64 2.29 -11.61
C ASN A 178 -23.95 1.07 -11.00
N VAL A 179 -22.73 1.22 -10.45
CA VAL A 179 -22.06 0.13 -9.70
C VAL A 179 -22.90 -0.28 -8.49
N LYS A 180 -23.48 0.66 -7.75
CA LYS A 180 -24.41 0.36 -6.64
C LYS A 180 -25.62 -0.48 -7.11
N ASN A 181 -26.21 -0.14 -8.25
CA ASN A 181 -27.33 -0.89 -8.84
C ASN A 181 -26.92 -2.31 -9.26
N ASN A 182 -25.63 -2.53 -9.51
CA ASN A 182 -25.07 -3.81 -9.93
C ASN A 182 -24.61 -4.69 -8.76
N LEU A 183 -24.67 -4.20 -7.52
CA LEU A 183 -24.22 -4.97 -6.37
C LEU A 183 -25.08 -6.21 -6.14
N GLY A 184 -24.43 -7.37 -5.97
CA GLY A 184 -25.05 -8.63 -5.56
C GLY A 184 -25.37 -8.68 -4.06
N ARG A 185 -24.69 -7.86 -3.29
CA ARG A 185 -24.91 -7.62 -1.87
C ARG A 185 -24.45 -6.22 -1.48
N LYS A 186 -24.87 -5.76 -0.32
CA LYS A 186 -24.42 -4.48 0.27
C LYS A 186 -22.89 -4.38 0.26
N ALA A 187 -22.36 -3.19 -0.07
CA ALA A 187 -20.92 -2.91 -0.05
C ALA A 187 -20.38 -2.98 1.39
N SER A 188 -19.71 -4.09 1.72
CA SER A 188 -19.25 -4.38 3.09
C SER A 188 -18.15 -5.46 3.09
N GLY A 189 -17.64 -5.79 4.28
CA GLY A 189 -16.59 -6.80 4.45
C GLY A 189 -15.23 -6.35 3.93
N GLY A 190 -14.36 -7.31 3.66
CA GLY A 190 -13.02 -7.12 3.14
C GLY A 190 -12.82 -7.70 1.74
N ASP A 191 -11.64 -7.52 1.18
CA ASP A 191 -11.33 -8.02 -0.17
C ASP A 191 -11.34 -9.56 -0.27
N ARG A 192 -11.03 -10.27 0.83
CA ARG A 192 -11.15 -11.73 0.90
C ARG A 192 -12.62 -12.20 0.90
N ASP A 193 -13.51 -11.40 1.52
CA ASP A 193 -14.95 -11.69 1.48
C ASP A 193 -15.51 -11.61 0.06
N VAL A 194 -14.94 -10.76 -0.80
CA VAL A 194 -15.31 -10.72 -2.23
C VAL A 194 -15.04 -12.06 -2.90
N ALA A 195 -13.88 -12.68 -2.66
CA ALA A 195 -13.55 -13.99 -3.20
C ALA A 195 -14.45 -15.12 -2.64
N ARG A 196 -14.74 -15.06 -1.33
CA ARG A 196 -15.71 -15.96 -0.67
C ARG A 196 -17.09 -15.85 -1.32
N ASP A 197 -17.57 -14.64 -1.56
CA ASP A 197 -18.90 -14.38 -2.08
C ASP A 197 -19.02 -14.78 -3.55
N ILE A 198 -17.93 -14.71 -4.34
CA ILE A 198 -17.84 -15.25 -5.69
C ILE A 198 -17.93 -16.78 -5.63
N LEU A 199 -17.17 -17.44 -4.74
CA LEU A 199 -17.29 -18.90 -4.55
C LEU A 199 -18.71 -19.31 -4.15
N GLY A 200 -19.39 -18.49 -3.33
CA GLY A 200 -20.76 -18.73 -2.90
C GLY A 200 -21.83 -18.39 -3.94
N GLY A 201 -21.46 -17.92 -5.14
CA GLY A 201 -22.41 -17.56 -6.21
C GLY A 201 -23.23 -16.29 -5.94
N ILE A 202 -22.83 -15.46 -4.97
CA ILE A 202 -23.49 -14.18 -4.65
C ILE A 202 -23.17 -13.12 -5.71
N CYS A 203 -21.96 -13.19 -6.28
CA CYS A 203 -21.50 -12.29 -7.34
C CYS A 203 -20.57 -13.05 -8.31
N ASP A 204 -20.45 -12.53 -9.52
CA ASP A 204 -19.59 -13.07 -10.56
C ASP A 204 -18.25 -12.35 -10.64
N VAL A 205 -18.24 -11.06 -10.26
CA VAL A 205 -17.07 -10.18 -10.31
C VAL A 205 -17.01 -9.29 -9.07
N GLY A 206 -15.82 -8.76 -8.77
CA GLY A 206 -15.67 -7.76 -7.71
C GLY A 206 -14.36 -7.00 -7.82
N ILE A 207 -14.26 -5.89 -7.08
CA ILE A 207 -13.06 -5.04 -7.05
C ILE A 207 -12.32 -5.27 -5.74
N ALA A 208 -11.05 -5.66 -5.82
CA ALA A 208 -10.22 -6.01 -4.67
C ALA A 208 -8.73 -5.81 -4.96
N ASN A 209 -7.85 -5.95 -3.96
CA ASN A 209 -6.41 -5.89 -4.16
C ASN A 209 -5.83 -7.26 -4.52
N ALA A 210 -4.90 -7.29 -5.49
CA ALA A 210 -4.32 -8.53 -6.00
C ALA A 210 -3.51 -9.32 -4.97
N TYR A 211 -2.81 -8.67 -4.05
CA TYR A 211 -1.96 -9.34 -3.07
C TYR A 211 -2.72 -10.34 -2.16
N TYR A 212 -4.02 -10.13 -1.93
CA TYR A 212 -4.83 -11.11 -1.20
C TYR A 212 -4.96 -12.42 -1.96
N VAL A 213 -4.97 -12.39 -3.31
CA VAL A 213 -5.00 -13.61 -4.13
C VAL A 213 -3.71 -14.40 -3.97
N GLY A 214 -2.56 -13.70 -3.94
CA GLY A 214 -1.27 -14.32 -3.62
C GLY A 214 -1.34 -15.10 -2.30
N ARG A 215 -1.87 -14.46 -1.25
CA ARG A 215 -2.05 -15.10 0.07
C ARG A 215 -3.03 -16.27 0.04
N MET A 216 -4.17 -16.10 -0.60
CA MET A 216 -5.20 -17.14 -0.66
C MET A 216 -4.72 -18.36 -1.44
N LYS A 217 -4.06 -18.16 -2.59
CA LYS A 217 -3.55 -19.26 -3.41
C LYS A 217 -2.31 -19.95 -2.85
N ASN A 218 -1.58 -19.30 -1.96
CA ASN A 218 -0.45 -19.91 -1.23
C ASN A 218 -0.85 -20.42 0.17
N ALA A 219 -2.13 -20.33 0.55
CA ALA A 219 -2.63 -20.93 1.79
C ALA A 219 -2.62 -22.47 1.71
N GLU A 220 -2.59 -23.13 2.86
CA GLU A 220 -2.59 -24.57 2.97
C GLU A 220 -3.77 -25.19 2.21
N PRO A 221 -3.55 -26.29 1.47
CA PRO A 221 -4.60 -27.01 0.76
C PRO A 221 -5.77 -27.40 1.70
N GLY A 222 -7.00 -27.24 1.21
CA GLY A 222 -8.21 -27.56 1.96
C GLY A 222 -8.72 -26.46 2.88
N THR A 223 -7.95 -25.42 3.16
CA THR A 223 -8.41 -24.25 3.93
C THR A 223 -9.42 -23.43 3.12
N ASP A 224 -10.28 -22.69 3.82
CA ASP A 224 -11.25 -21.80 3.18
C ASP A 224 -10.56 -20.69 2.36
N ALA A 225 -9.45 -20.16 2.86
CA ALA A 225 -8.65 -19.18 2.12
C ALA A 225 -8.20 -19.75 0.75
N ARG A 226 -7.71 -20.98 0.73
CA ARG A 226 -7.31 -21.65 -0.52
C ARG A 226 -8.48 -21.84 -1.47
N LYS A 227 -9.64 -22.31 -0.98
CA LYS A 227 -10.86 -22.47 -1.78
C LYS A 227 -11.31 -21.13 -2.39
N TRP A 228 -11.27 -20.03 -1.63
CA TRP A 228 -11.61 -18.71 -2.15
C TRP A 228 -10.65 -18.25 -3.24
N GLY A 229 -9.35 -18.45 -3.04
CA GLY A 229 -8.34 -18.12 -4.05
C GLY A 229 -8.49 -18.93 -5.34
N ASP A 230 -8.82 -20.22 -5.23
CA ASP A 230 -8.97 -21.12 -6.37
C ASP A 230 -10.28 -20.89 -7.17
N ALA A 231 -11.27 -20.22 -6.56
CA ALA A 231 -12.55 -19.89 -7.20
C ALA A 231 -12.47 -18.65 -8.13
N ILE A 232 -11.38 -17.91 -8.08
CA ILE A 232 -11.24 -16.65 -8.81
C ILE A 232 -10.00 -16.61 -9.70
N LYS A 233 -10.09 -15.79 -10.74
CA LYS A 233 -8.95 -15.27 -11.49
C LYS A 233 -8.84 -13.76 -11.33
N VAL A 234 -7.63 -13.25 -11.53
CA VAL A 234 -7.33 -11.80 -11.50
C VAL A 234 -7.38 -11.27 -12.92
N VAL A 235 -8.14 -10.21 -13.12
CA VAL A 235 -8.11 -9.37 -14.32
C VAL A 235 -7.75 -7.96 -13.90
N ARG A 236 -6.79 -7.32 -14.58
CA ARG A 236 -6.38 -5.94 -14.28
C ARG A 236 -7.24 -4.97 -15.08
N PRO A 237 -8.15 -4.23 -14.43
CA PRO A 237 -8.89 -3.19 -15.13
C PRO A 237 -7.95 -2.03 -15.49
N THR A 238 -8.24 -1.38 -16.60
CA THR A 238 -7.66 -0.10 -16.98
C THR A 238 -8.74 0.98 -16.92
N PHE A 239 -8.35 2.25 -17.03
CA PHE A 239 -9.33 3.31 -17.26
C PHE A 239 -9.72 3.34 -18.74
N ALA A 240 -10.97 3.70 -19.04
CA ALA A 240 -11.46 3.81 -20.42
C ALA A 240 -10.86 5.01 -21.19
N SER A 241 -10.25 5.96 -20.48
CA SER A 241 -9.57 7.11 -21.07
C SER A 241 -8.42 6.66 -21.97
N GLU A 242 -8.36 7.20 -23.19
CA GLU A 242 -7.23 6.97 -24.10
C GLU A 242 -5.88 7.42 -23.53
N LYS A 243 -5.90 8.33 -22.53
CA LYS A 243 -4.72 8.85 -21.85
C LYS A 243 -4.16 7.90 -20.80
N SER A 244 -4.91 6.87 -20.42
CA SER A 244 -4.48 5.90 -19.42
C SER A 244 -4.91 4.49 -19.79
N ARG A 245 -3.95 3.65 -20.10
CA ARG A 245 -4.14 2.21 -20.31
C ARG A 245 -3.61 1.39 -19.15
N GLY A 246 -3.41 2.03 -17.97
CA GLY A 246 -2.84 1.41 -16.78
C GLY A 246 -3.88 1.03 -15.74
N THR A 247 -3.47 0.19 -14.81
CA THR A 247 -4.23 -0.21 -13.64
C THR A 247 -3.98 0.75 -12.49
N HIS A 248 -5.02 1.10 -11.74
CA HIS A 248 -4.88 1.88 -10.50
C HIS A 248 -4.04 1.12 -9.47
N VAL A 249 -3.05 1.79 -8.92
CA VAL A 249 -2.23 1.30 -7.82
C VAL A 249 -2.31 2.25 -6.63
N ASN A 250 -2.04 1.70 -5.45
CA ASN A 250 -1.76 2.45 -4.24
C ASN A 250 -0.43 1.97 -3.65
N ILE A 251 0.11 2.69 -2.69
CA ILE A 251 1.44 2.44 -2.14
C ILE A 251 1.40 2.13 -0.64
N SER A 252 2.39 1.39 -0.17
CA SER A 252 2.91 1.56 1.19
C SER A 252 4.09 2.50 1.09
N GLY A 253 4.18 3.46 1.99
CA GLY A 253 5.24 4.45 1.93
C GLY A 253 5.61 4.97 3.31
N ALA A 254 6.71 5.71 3.38
CA ALA A 254 7.19 6.27 4.63
C ALA A 254 7.80 7.66 4.48
N SER A 255 7.86 8.37 5.61
CA SER A 255 8.40 9.70 5.78
C SER A 255 9.26 9.75 7.02
N VAL A 256 10.35 10.52 7.03
CA VAL A 256 11.09 10.80 8.26
C VAL A 256 10.31 11.81 9.09
N ALA A 257 10.13 11.52 10.38
CA ALA A 257 9.43 12.40 11.30
C ALA A 257 10.17 13.74 11.45
N LYS A 258 9.42 14.83 11.64
CA LYS A 258 9.97 16.21 11.72
C LYS A 258 11.05 16.37 12.78
N HIS A 259 10.84 15.75 13.93
CA HIS A 259 11.73 15.84 15.08
C HIS A 259 12.45 14.52 15.37
N ALA A 260 12.67 13.69 14.31
CA ALA A 260 13.34 12.39 14.44
C ALA A 260 14.65 12.47 15.21
N PRO A 261 14.76 11.89 16.42
CA PRO A 261 15.99 11.91 17.20
C PRO A 261 17.11 11.11 16.56
N ASN A 262 16.78 10.07 15.78
CA ASN A 262 17.76 9.20 15.12
C ASN A 262 17.61 9.28 13.58
N LYS A 263 17.53 10.50 13.03
CA LYS A 263 17.31 10.77 11.60
C LYS A 263 18.21 9.95 10.66
N GLU A 264 19.51 9.90 10.95
CA GLU A 264 20.46 9.16 10.09
C GLU A 264 20.13 7.67 10.00
N ASN A 265 19.76 7.04 11.12
CA ASN A 265 19.37 5.64 11.14
C ASN A 265 18.00 5.41 10.50
N ALA A 266 17.07 6.37 10.60
CA ALA A 266 15.81 6.34 9.88
C ALA A 266 16.03 6.37 8.35
N VAL A 267 16.95 7.20 7.87
CA VAL A 267 17.34 7.25 6.45
C VAL A 267 17.95 5.92 6.01
N LYS A 268 18.88 5.33 6.81
CA LYS A 268 19.45 4.00 6.54
C LYS A 268 18.37 2.92 6.45
N LEU A 269 17.35 2.97 7.32
CA LEU A 269 16.23 2.04 7.24
C LEU A 269 15.42 2.24 5.95
N LEU A 270 15.13 3.48 5.55
CA LEU A 270 14.45 3.76 4.27
C LEU A 270 15.25 3.23 3.07
N GLU A 271 16.56 3.49 3.03
CA GLU A 271 17.44 2.99 1.97
C GLU A 271 17.50 1.46 1.95
N TYR A 272 17.51 0.82 3.12
CA TYR A 272 17.44 -0.64 3.21
C TYR A 272 16.12 -1.19 2.66
N LEU A 273 14.99 -0.55 2.98
CA LEU A 273 13.67 -0.98 2.53
C LEU A 273 13.50 -0.93 0.99
N VAL A 274 14.35 -0.20 0.27
CA VAL A 274 14.39 -0.18 -1.20
C VAL A 274 15.53 -1.03 -1.78
N SER A 275 16.29 -1.76 -0.95
CA SER A 275 17.31 -2.71 -1.41
C SER A 275 16.69 -3.93 -2.08
N ASP A 276 17.47 -4.65 -2.90
CA ASP A 276 17.01 -5.89 -3.57
C ASP A 276 16.49 -6.92 -2.56
N LYS A 277 17.16 -7.04 -1.41
CA LYS A 277 16.80 -7.97 -0.34
C LYS A 277 15.42 -7.62 0.24
N ALA A 278 15.22 -6.37 0.63
CA ALA A 278 13.94 -5.93 1.20
C ALA A 278 12.81 -5.97 0.16
N GLN A 279 13.08 -5.58 -1.08
CA GLN A 279 12.09 -5.61 -2.15
C GLN A 279 11.70 -7.05 -2.52
N SER A 280 12.64 -8.01 -2.46
CA SER A 280 12.34 -9.44 -2.60
C SER A 280 11.45 -9.96 -1.47
N LEU A 281 11.64 -9.48 -0.24
CA LEU A 281 10.75 -9.81 0.89
C LEU A 281 9.34 -9.22 0.70
N TYR A 282 9.22 -7.97 0.24
CA TYR A 282 7.91 -7.40 -0.13
C TYR A 282 7.19 -8.26 -1.17
N ALA A 283 7.89 -8.66 -2.23
CA ALA A 283 7.31 -9.44 -3.31
C ALA A 283 6.86 -10.85 -2.88
N ASN A 284 7.67 -11.53 -2.06
CA ASN A 284 7.47 -12.95 -1.76
C ASN A 284 6.73 -13.20 -0.43
N ALA A 285 6.89 -12.35 0.59
CA ALA A 285 6.20 -12.50 1.86
C ALA A 285 4.84 -11.75 1.89
N ASN A 286 4.76 -10.62 1.21
CA ASN A 286 3.55 -9.78 1.20
C ASN A 286 2.74 -9.88 -0.09
N TYR A 287 3.30 -10.44 -1.16
CA TYR A 287 2.67 -10.53 -2.48
C TYR A 287 2.37 -9.14 -3.09
N GLU A 288 3.11 -8.11 -2.65
CA GLU A 288 3.04 -6.76 -3.15
C GLU A 288 4.06 -6.55 -4.28
N TYR A 289 3.81 -5.60 -5.17
CA TYR A 289 4.78 -5.30 -6.22
C TYR A 289 5.92 -4.47 -5.66
N PRO A 290 7.18 -4.85 -5.94
CA PRO A 290 8.33 -4.03 -5.62
C PRO A 290 8.28 -2.72 -6.42
N ILE A 291 8.84 -1.65 -5.84
CA ILE A 291 9.03 -0.38 -6.54
C ILE A 291 10.24 -0.41 -7.47
N LYS A 292 11.09 -1.41 -7.31
CA LYS A 292 12.33 -1.62 -8.06
C LYS A 292 12.13 -2.67 -9.14
N GLU A 293 12.60 -2.37 -10.35
CA GLU A 293 12.59 -3.32 -11.46
C GLU A 293 13.53 -4.50 -11.23
N GLY A 294 13.26 -5.63 -11.89
CA GLY A 294 14.11 -6.83 -11.86
C GLY A 294 13.94 -7.73 -10.65
N ILE A 295 13.13 -7.36 -9.66
CA ILE A 295 12.84 -8.21 -8.49
C ILE A 295 11.88 -9.33 -8.90
N LYS A 296 12.26 -10.57 -8.56
CA LYS A 296 11.45 -11.76 -8.84
C LYS A 296 10.20 -11.78 -7.97
N LEU A 297 9.05 -11.86 -8.62
CA LEU A 297 7.75 -11.98 -7.96
C LEU A 297 7.46 -13.41 -7.52
N ASP A 298 6.59 -13.57 -6.53
CA ASP A 298 5.96 -14.86 -6.22
C ASP A 298 5.29 -15.45 -7.49
N PRO A 299 5.38 -16.77 -7.74
CA PRO A 299 4.81 -17.39 -8.95
C PRO A 299 3.33 -17.11 -9.17
N VAL A 300 2.53 -17.04 -8.10
CA VAL A 300 1.10 -16.70 -8.19
C VAL A 300 0.92 -15.26 -8.66
N VAL A 301 1.66 -14.31 -8.09
CA VAL A 301 1.61 -12.90 -8.50
C VAL A 301 2.12 -12.71 -9.92
N ALA A 302 3.18 -13.41 -10.30
CA ALA A 302 3.72 -13.40 -11.66
C ALA A 302 2.70 -13.95 -12.69
N SER A 303 1.87 -14.91 -12.29
CA SER A 303 0.83 -15.49 -13.17
C SER A 303 -0.29 -14.50 -13.54
N PHE A 304 -0.41 -13.37 -12.84
CA PHE A 304 -1.37 -12.32 -13.20
C PHE A 304 -0.95 -11.52 -14.44
N GLY A 305 0.23 -11.78 -14.98
CA GLY A 305 0.81 -11.06 -16.13
C GLY A 305 1.51 -9.76 -15.71
N PRO A 306 1.98 -8.94 -16.65
CA PRO A 306 2.69 -7.70 -16.37
C PRO A 306 1.74 -6.66 -15.75
N LEU A 307 2.22 -5.91 -14.75
CA LEU A 307 1.51 -4.75 -14.21
C LEU A 307 1.89 -3.50 -15.02
N VAL A 308 0.92 -2.96 -15.74
CA VAL A 308 1.03 -1.64 -16.36
C VAL A 308 0.35 -0.64 -15.41
N VAL A 309 1.15 0.18 -14.76
CA VAL A 309 0.64 1.18 -13.79
C VAL A 309 0.01 2.35 -14.52
N ASP A 310 -1.11 2.86 -14.01
CA ASP A 310 -1.70 4.11 -14.45
C ASP A 310 -0.66 5.25 -14.36
N PRO A 311 -0.39 5.99 -15.44
CA PRO A 311 0.64 7.02 -15.45
C PRO A 311 0.28 8.28 -14.65
N LEU A 312 -0.98 8.43 -14.22
CA LEU A 312 -1.41 9.60 -13.46
C LEU A 312 -0.71 9.62 -12.10
N PRO A 313 -0.02 10.72 -11.72
CA PRO A 313 0.68 10.79 -10.44
C PRO A 313 -0.25 10.55 -9.25
N LEU A 314 0.18 9.70 -8.31
CA LEU A 314 -0.62 9.38 -7.13
C LEU A 314 -0.96 10.62 -6.29
N ALA A 315 -0.07 11.61 -6.23
CA ALA A 315 -0.33 12.86 -5.53
C ALA A 315 -1.47 13.67 -6.18
N GLU A 316 -1.60 13.62 -7.52
CA GLU A 316 -2.73 14.27 -8.22
C GLU A 316 -4.04 13.54 -7.92
N ILE A 317 -4.04 12.22 -7.95
CA ILE A 317 -5.20 11.39 -7.58
C ILE A 317 -5.64 11.71 -6.15
N ALA A 318 -4.69 11.79 -5.21
CA ALA A 318 -4.99 11.99 -3.80
C ALA A 318 -5.71 13.33 -3.50
N LYS A 319 -5.56 14.37 -4.33
CA LYS A 319 -6.28 15.64 -4.21
C LYS A 319 -7.82 15.47 -4.26
N HIS A 320 -8.29 14.40 -4.89
CA HIS A 320 -9.72 14.11 -5.02
C HIS A 320 -10.31 13.22 -3.92
N ARG A 321 -9.52 12.81 -2.91
CA ARG A 321 -9.98 11.88 -1.85
C ARG A 321 -11.18 12.38 -1.07
N LYS A 322 -11.19 13.66 -0.68
CA LYS A 322 -12.31 14.27 0.04
C LYS A 322 -13.57 14.20 -0.81
N GLN A 323 -13.49 14.65 -2.05
CA GLN A 323 -14.61 14.62 -3.00
C GLN A 323 -15.09 13.19 -3.27
N ALA A 324 -14.16 12.22 -3.36
CA ALA A 324 -14.50 10.80 -3.50
C ALA A 324 -15.32 10.28 -2.32
N SER A 325 -14.94 10.61 -1.09
CA SER A 325 -15.68 10.28 0.13
C SER A 325 -17.08 10.93 0.14
N GLU A 326 -17.17 12.21 -0.21
CA GLU A 326 -18.45 12.94 -0.31
C GLU A 326 -19.38 12.30 -1.36
N LEU A 327 -18.87 11.84 -2.50
CA LEU A 327 -19.65 11.13 -3.51
C LEU A 327 -20.17 9.78 -3.01
N VAL A 328 -19.37 9.03 -2.26
CA VAL A 328 -19.83 7.77 -1.63
C VAL A 328 -21.03 7.99 -0.73
N ASP A 329 -21.01 9.04 0.10
CA ASP A 329 -22.10 9.39 1.00
C ASP A 329 -23.31 9.91 0.21
N LYS A 330 -23.11 10.82 -0.74
CA LYS A 330 -24.17 11.38 -1.60
C LYS A 330 -24.92 10.30 -2.35
N VAL A 331 -24.25 9.27 -2.86
CA VAL A 331 -24.86 8.13 -3.55
C VAL A 331 -25.48 7.14 -2.56
N GLY A 332 -25.10 7.20 -1.28
CA GLY A 332 -25.45 6.19 -0.28
C GLY A 332 -24.91 4.82 -0.66
N PHE A 333 -23.66 4.77 -1.15
CA PHE A 333 -23.07 3.58 -1.76
C PHE A 333 -23.04 2.37 -0.82
N ASN A 334 -22.90 2.60 0.47
CA ASN A 334 -22.83 1.57 1.50
C ASN A 334 -24.21 1.17 2.08
N ASN A 335 -25.30 1.78 1.62
CA ASN A 335 -26.66 1.60 2.18
C ASN A 335 -27.46 0.51 1.47
#